data_6175925c556425715e2ae50cadb440ca
#
_entry.id   6175925c556425715e2ae50cadb440ca
#
_cell.length_a   1.000
_cell.length_b   1.000
_cell.length_c   1.000
_cell.angle_alpha   90.00
_cell.angle_beta   90.00
_cell.angle_gamma   90.00
#
_symmetry.space_group_name_H-M   'P 1'
#
loop_
_entity.id
_entity.type
_entity.pdbx_description
1 polymer ?
#
loop_
_entity_poly.entity_id
_entity_poly.type
_entity_poly.pdbx_seq_one_letter_code
_entity_poly.pdbx_strand_id
1 'polypeptide(L)'
;AAISLALLTTFTLVGCDNSDDKPQAAAPAASTASEQKTPATPDPDKLAKLAAQSQGKALTLLDASEVQLDGAATLVLTFSVPLDPSQDFAKTVHVVDKKSGKVDGAWELAPNLKELRLRHLEPNRNLVVTVERDLLALNKATFGIDYEKAITTRDVEPTVGFASRGSLLPGKVVEGLPVMALNVNNVDVNFYRVKPESLASFVSQWEYRNSLTNWESDNLLKMAELVYTGRFDLNPARNTREKLLLPLKDIKPLQQSGVYIAVMNQAGHYNYSNAATLFTLSDIGLSAHRYHNRLDIFTQSRSEEHTS
;
A
#
# COMPACT_ATOMS: atom_id res chain seq x y z
N ALA A 1 49.15 9.67 36.06
CA ALA A 1 48.82 11.06 36.41
C ALA A 1 47.30 11.24 36.23
N ALA A 2 46.70 11.40 37.37
CA ALA A 2 45.24 11.64 37.50
C ALA A 2 44.93 13.12 37.33
N ILE A 3 43.72 13.41 36.82
CA ILE A 3 42.99 14.60 37.27
C ILE A 3 41.49 14.31 37.08
N SER A 4 40.81 14.23 38.24
CA SER A 4 39.37 14.28 38.40
C SER A 4 38.83 15.72 38.23
N LEU A 5 37.66 15.86 37.67
CA LEU A 5 36.87 17.07 37.92
C LEU A 5 35.38 16.70 38.07
N ALA A 6 34.88 16.82 39.25
CA ALA A 6 33.51 16.71 39.67
C ALA A 6 32.76 18.01 39.38
N LEU A 7 31.53 17.96 38.87
CA LEU A 7 30.62 19.10 38.94
C LEU A 7 29.27 18.63 39.51
N LEU A 8 29.00 19.11 40.69
CA LEU A 8 27.72 19.09 41.40
C LEU A 8 26.75 20.02 40.68
N THR A 9 25.50 19.60 40.48
CA THR A 9 24.38 20.51 40.35
C THR A 9 23.19 20.01 41.17
N THR A 10 22.72 20.90 41.94
CA THR A 10 21.76 20.86 43.02
C THR A 10 20.33 20.57 42.59
N PHE A 11 19.68 19.68 43.33
CA PHE A 11 18.22 19.47 43.34
C PHE A 11 17.55 20.62 44.15
N THR A 12 16.52 21.21 43.58
CA THR A 12 15.52 21.96 44.34
C THR A 12 14.16 21.30 44.16
N LEU A 13 13.65 20.79 45.28
CA LEU A 13 12.28 20.38 45.52
C LEU A 13 11.43 21.64 45.80
N VAL A 14 10.30 21.80 45.12
CA VAL A 14 9.18 22.62 45.55
C VAL A 14 7.91 21.85 45.24
N GLY A 15 7.20 21.49 46.15
CA GLY A 15 6.03 21.59 46.93
C GLY A 15 4.72 21.42 46.10
N CYS A 16 3.89 20.47 46.61
CA CYS A 16 2.51 20.24 46.20
C CYS A 16 1.62 21.48 46.40
N ASP A 17 0.68 21.70 45.48
CA ASP A 17 -0.66 22.09 45.88
C ASP A 17 -1.73 21.54 44.95
N ASN A 18 -2.86 21.22 45.56
CA ASN A 18 -4.03 20.53 45.04
C ASN A 18 -5.02 21.55 44.39
N SER A 19 -5.60 21.26 43.28
CA SER A 19 -7.07 21.35 43.09
C SER A 19 -7.53 21.34 41.64
N ASP A 20 -8.57 20.58 41.44
CA ASP A 20 -9.67 20.69 40.44
C ASP A 20 -9.51 20.09 39.01
N ASP A 21 -10.18 18.99 38.92
CA ASP A 21 -10.69 18.29 37.73
C ASP A 21 -11.27 19.20 36.63
N LYS A 22 -10.77 19.01 35.41
CA LYS A 22 -11.56 19.01 34.20
C LYS A 22 -10.87 18.19 33.08
N PRO A 23 -11.54 17.31 32.36
CA PRO A 23 -10.92 16.59 31.25
C PRO A 23 -10.66 17.50 30.08
N GLN A 24 -9.40 17.75 29.81
CA GLN A 24 -8.94 18.49 28.64
C GLN A 24 -8.93 17.53 27.44
N ALA A 25 -9.76 17.85 26.46
CA ALA A 25 -9.81 17.16 25.17
C ALA A 25 -8.43 17.13 24.52
N ALA A 26 -7.99 15.94 24.15
CA ALA A 26 -6.77 15.72 23.38
C ALA A 26 -6.87 16.47 22.06
N ALA A 27 -5.96 17.40 21.80
CA ALA A 27 -5.78 18.04 20.51
C ALA A 27 -5.36 16.96 19.47
N PRO A 28 -5.86 17.03 18.24
CA PRO A 28 -5.43 16.10 17.20
C PRO A 28 -3.96 16.34 16.88
N ALA A 29 -3.19 15.26 16.84
CA ALA A 29 -1.80 15.25 16.41
C ALA A 29 -1.72 15.90 15.01
N ALA A 30 -0.90 16.95 14.92
CA ALA A 30 -0.59 17.59 13.65
C ALA A 30 0.04 16.54 12.72
N SER A 31 -0.64 16.26 11.62
CA SER A 31 -0.06 15.50 10.52
C SER A 31 1.14 16.30 10.02
N THR A 32 2.32 15.72 10.10
CA THR A 32 3.51 16.21 9.42
C THR A 32 3.20 16.25 7.94
N ALA A 33 2.93 17.45 7.43
CA ALA A 33 2.89 17.71 5.99
C ALA A 33 4.27 17.30 5.44
N SER A 34 4.29 16.31 4.56
CA SER A 34 5.46 15.99 3.78
C SER A 34 5.85 17.24 3.01
N GLU A 35 7.03 17.78 3.29
CA GLU A 35 7.63 18.87 2.52
C GLU A 35 7.66 18.46 1.05
N GLN A 36 6.78 19.06 0.26
CA GLN A 36 6.88 19.04 -1.19
C GLN A 36 8.20 19.73 -1.54
N LYS A 37 9.18 18.91 -1.91
CA LYS A 37 10.46 19.38 -2.43
C LYS A 37 10.17 20.19 -3.68
N THR A 38 10.22 21.50 -3.56
CA THR A 38 10.14 22.44 -4.70
C THR A 38 11.16 21.98 -5.75
N PRO A 39 10.79 21.85 -7.03
CA PRO A 39 11.74 21.46 -8.07
C PRO A 39 12.90 22.45 -8.06
N ALA A 40 14.12 21.93 -7.86
CA ALA A 40 15.32 22.76 -7.89
C ALA A 40 15.43 23.41 -9.27
N THR A 41 15.52 24.74 -9.31
CA THR A 41 15.76 25.50 -10.54
C THR A 41 17.02 24.93 -11.21
N PRO A 42 16.93 24.48 -12.48
CA PRO A 42 18.08 23.90 -13.15
C PRO A 42 19.22 24.90 -13.24
N ASP A 43 20.46 24.42 -13.02
CA ASP A 43 21.69 25.20 -13.11
C ASP A 43 21.79 25.89 -14.47
N PRO A 44 21.98 27.23 -14.54
CA PRO A 44 22.06 27.99 -15.76
C PRO A 44 23.15 27.49 -16.75
N ASP A 45 24.29 27.03 -16.22
CA ASP A 45 25.40 26.50 -17.05
C ASP A 45 25.01 25.16 -17.69
N LYS A 46 24.25 24.34 -16.97
CA LYS A 46 23.69 23.09 -17.51
C LYS A 46 22.67 23.36 -18.60
N LEU A 47 21.81 24.37 -18.43
CA LEU A 47 20.82 24.77 -19.43
C LEU A 47 21.51 25.27 -20.71
N ALA A 48 22.53 26.12 -20.59
CA ALA A 48 23.28 26.63 -21.73
C ALA A 48 23.97 25.51 -22.55
N LYS A 49 24.57 24.52 -21.88
CA LYS A 49 25.15 23.33 -22.52
C LYS A 49 24.11 22.50 -23.27
N LEU A 50 22.96 22.25 -22.67
CA LEU A 50 21.86 21.49 -23.29
C LEU A 50 21.25 22.23 -24.48
N ALA A 51 21.13 23.57 -24.41
CA ALA A 51 20.65 24.38 -25.50
C ALA A 51 21.63 24.30 -26.69
N ALA A 52 22.96 24.45 -26.45
CA ALA A 52 23.98 24.32 -27.46
C ALA A 52 24.00 22.95 -28.15
N GLN A 53 23.85 21.84 -27.39
CA GLN A 53 23.79 20.47 -27.90
C GLN A 53 22.55 20.18 -28.76
N SER A 54 21.49 20.94 -28.58
CA SER A 54 20.23 20.82 -29.31
C SER A 54 20.07 21.84 -30.44
N GLN A 55 21.09 22.73 -30.65
CA GLN A 55 21.04 23.75 -31.67
C GLN A 55 20.77 23.16 -33.08
N GLY A 56 19.86 23.78 -33.82
CA GLY A 56 19.47 23.31 -35.16
C GLY A 56 18.63 22.05 -35.23
N LYS A 57 18.31 21.42 -34.09
CA LYS A 57 17.41 20.25 -34.01
C LYS A 57 15.97 20.69 -33.84
N ALA A 58 15.06 20.04 -34.58
CA ALA A 58 13.63 20.28 -34.45
C ALA A 58 13.06 19.65 -33.15
N LEU A 59 12.08 20.31 -32.55
CA LEU A 59 11.27 19.75 -31.45
C LEU A 59 10.21 18.83 -32.04
N THR A 60 10.27 17.56 -31.66
CA THR A 60 9.28 16.56 -32.04
C THR A 60 8.88 15.71 -30.82
N LEU A 61 7.65 15.23 -30.80
CA LEU A 61 7.18 14.26 -29.81
C LEU A 61 7.62 12.86 -30.28
N LEU A 62 8.40 12.17 -29.46
CA LEU A 62 8.90 10.82 -29.75
C LEU A 62 7.94 9.76 -29.23
N ASP A 63 7.40 9.96 -28.04
CA ASP A 63 6.43 9.05 -27.41
C ASP A 63 5.47 9.79 -26.49
N ALA A 64 4.26 9.23 -26.36
CA ALA A 64 3.25 9.64 -25.42
C ALA A 64 2.59 8.37 -24.87
N SER A 65 2.90 7.98 -23.66
CA SER A 65 2.44 6.73 -23.06
C SER A 65 2.20 6.86 -21.57
N GLU A 66 1.39 5.93 -21.04
CA GLU A 66 1.22 5.73 -19.62
C GLU A 66 2.31 4.80 -19.09
N VAL A 67 2.97 5.21 -18.02
CA VAL A 67 3.95 4.42 -17.27
C VAL A 67 3.64 4.44 -15.78
N GLN A 68 4.11 3.45 -15.04
CA GLN A 68 4.07 3.45 -13.58
C GLN A 68 5.35 4.12 -13.05
N LEU A 69 5.21 5.27 -12.37
CA LEU A 69 6.30 5.96 -11.69
C LEU A 69 5.98 6.04 -10.19
N ASP A 70 6.87 5.50 -9.37
CA ASP A 70 6.72 5.48 -7.90
C ASP A 70 5.36 4.89 -7.45
N GLY A 71 4.85 3.90 -8.19
CA GLY A 71 3.57 3.25 -7.92
C GLY A 71 2.33 4.04 -8.37
N ALA A 72 2.49 5.17 -9.07
CA ALA A 72 1.39 5.97 -9.61
C ALA A 72 1.36 5.92 -11.14
N ALA A 73 0.16 5.76 -11.71
CA ALA A 73 -0.05 5.90 -13.14
C ALA A 73 0.29 7.33 -13.59
N THR A 74 1.17 7.46 -14.55
CA THR A 74 1.72 8.73 -14.99
C THR A 74 1.72 8.79 -16.51
N LEU A 75 1.16 9.85 -17.08
CA LEU A 75 1.34 10.15 -18.49
C LEU A 75 2.74 10.74 -18.68
N VAL A 76 3.52 10.18 -19.59
CA VAL A 76 4.84 10.67 -19.96
C VAL A 76 4.86 11.02 -21.44
N LEU A 77 5.20 12.26 -21.72
CA LEU A 77 5.46 12.76 -23.06
C LEU A 77 6.97 12.92 -23.24
N THR A 78 7.55 12.21 -24.19
CA THR A 78 9.00 12.23 -24.46
C THR A 78 9.30 13.00 -25.73
N PHE A 79 10.19 13.99 -25.63
CA PHE A 79 10.55 14.89 -26.73
C PHE A 79 11.98 14.66 -27.23
N SER A 80 12.23 14.99 -28.48
CA SER A 80 13.54 14.85 -29.16
C SER A 80 14.63 15.74 -28.56
N VAL A 81 14.26 16.94 -28.13
CA VAL A 81 15.16 17.96 -27.56
C VAL A 81 14.62 18.44 -26.21
N PRO A 82 15.47 19.02 -25.33
CA PRO A 82 15.03 19.58 -24.06
C PRO A 82 14.00 20.70 -24.25
N LEU A 83 12.97 20.70 -23.42
CA LEU A 83 11.95 21.75 -23.34
C LEU A 83 12.46 22.95 -22.56
N ASP A 84 11.93 24.13 -22.84
CA ASP A 84 12.19 25.35 -22.07
C ASP A 84 11.49 25.26 -20.71
N PRO A 85 12.22 25.22 -19.58
CA PRO A 85 11.60 25.06 -18.26
C PRO A 85 10.88 26.33 -17.77
N SER A 86 11.04 27.47 -18.45
CA SER A 86 10.42 28.73 -18.03
C SER A 86 8.97 28.90 -18.52
N GLN A 87 8.49 28.01 -19.41
CA GLN A 87 7.14 28.09 -19.96
C GLN A 87 6.11 27.41 -19.04
N ASP A 88 4.88 27.88 -19.14
CA ASP A 88 3.72 27.25 -18.49
C ASP A 88 3.17 26.15 -19.39
N PHE A 89 3.51 24.90 -19.07
CA PHE A 89 3.10 23.75 -19.87
C PHE A 89 1.57 23.54 -19.91
N ALA A 90 0.84 24.03 -18.92
CA ALA A 90 -0.61 23.91 -18.90
C ALA A 90 -1.31 24.77 -19.98
N LYS A 91 -0.57 25.68 -20.63
CA LYS A 91 -1.06 26.48 -21.76
C LYS A 91 -0.88 25.83 -23.11
N THR A 92 0.08 24.91 -23.21
CA THR A 92 0.46 24.31 -24.49
C THR A 92 0.29 22.79 -24.54
N VAL A 93 0.03 22.16 -23.38
CA VAL A 93 -0.22 20.73 -23.30
C VAL A 93 -1.46 20.47 -22.46
N HIS A 94 -2.47 19.89 -23.10
CA HIS A 94 -3.79 19.63 -22.49
C HIS A 94 -4.09 18.15 -22.47
N VAL A 95 -4.78 17.71 -21.41
CA VAL A 95 -5.33 16.35 -21.31
C VAL A 95 -6.83 16.45 -21.01
N VAL A 96 -7.60 15.75 -21.81
CA VAL A 96 -9.06 15.69 -21.67
C VAL A 96 -9.47 14.23 -21.55
N ASP A 97 -10.20 13.89 -20.52
CA ASP A 97 -10.91 12.61 -20.41
C ASP A 97 -12.23 12.71 -21.17
N LYS A 98 -12.48 11.79 -22.09
CA LYS A 98 -13.71 11.75 -22.88
C LYS A 98 -14.99 11.66 -22.03
N LYS A 99 -14.88 11.17 -20.79
CA LYS A 99 -16.01 10.97 -19.88
C LYS A 99 -16.19 12.14 -18.91
N SER A 100 -15.10 12.62 -18.30
CA SER A 100 -15.14 13.62 -17.22
C SER A 100 -14.69 15.01 -17.63
N GLY A 101 -14.17 15.18 -18.84
CA GLY A 101 -13.70 16.46 -19.33
C GLY A 101 -12.23 16.73 -19.02
N LYS A 102 -11.87 17.99 -18.76
CA LYS A 102 -10.48 18.39 -18.49
C LYS A 102 -9.91 17.62 -17.31
N VAL A 103 -8.71 17.06 -17.49
CA VAL A 103 -7.95 16.44 -16.41
C VAL A 103 -7.11 17.50 -15.73
N ASP A 104 -7.38 17.74 -14.45
CA ASP A 104 -6.60 18.68 -13.65
C ASP A 104 -5.34 17.98 -13.12
N GLY A 105 -4.22 18.70 -13.19
CA GLY A 105 -2.93 18.21 -12.69
C GLY A 105 -1.80 19.17 -13.03
N ALA A 106 -0.74 19.11 -12.25
CA ALA A 106 0.47 19.88 -12.52
C ALA A 106 1.41 19.08 -13.44
N TRP A 107 1.88 19.72 -14.48
CA TRP A 107 2.93 19.16 -15.32
C TRP A 107 4.28 19.24 -14.61
N GLU A 108 4.98 18.13 -14.55
CA GLU A 108 6.34 18.02 -14.02
C GLU A 108 7.31 17.81 -15.17
N LEU A 109 8.28 18.71 -15.30
CA LEU A 109 9.39 18.52 -16.24
C LEU A 109 10.49 17.70 -15.58
N ALA A 110 10.84 16.56 -16.16
CA ALA A 110 11.88 15.69 -15.65
C ALA A 110 13.27 16.35 -15.67
N PRO A 111 14.24 15.90 -14.85
CA PRO A 111 15.59 16.48 -14.79
C PRO A 111 16.39 16.42 -16.09
N ASN A 112 15.99 15.56 -17.05
CA ASN A 112 16.56 15.49 -18.41
C ASN A 112 15.98 16.55 -19.35
N LEU A 113 14.96 17.31 -18.91
CA LEU A 113 14.20 18.32 -19.64
C LEU A 113 13.55 17.83 -20.94
N LYS A 114 13.51 16.51 -21.16
CA LYS A 114 12.91 15.90 -22.37
C LYS A 114 11.61 15.16 -22.09
N GLU A 115 11.30 14.93 -20.84
CA GLU A 115 10.08 14.25 -20.44
C GLU A 115 9.18 15.20 -19.66
N LEU A 116 7.95 15.34 -20.12
CA LEU A 116 6.88 16.05 -19.43
C LEU A 116 5.91 15.02 -18.83
N ARG A 117 5.64 15.12 -17.54
CA ARG A 117 4.93 14.12 -16.75
C ARG A 117 3.66 14.71 -16.12
N LEU A 118 2.56 13.99 -16.25
CA LEU A 118 1.32 14.24 -15.51
C LEU A 118 1.04 13.02 -14.64
N ARG A 119 1.16 13.20 -13.32
CA ARG A 119 1.05 12.11 -12.34
C ARG A 119 -0.39 11.87 -11.90
N HIS A 120 -0.60 10.72 -11.24
CA HIS A 120 -1.86 10.33 -10.59
C HIS A 120 -3.05 10.26 -11.53
N LEU A 121 -2.84 9.69 -12.71
CA LEU A 121 -3.94 9.42 -13.63
C LEU A 121 -4.90 8.41 -13.01
N GLU A 122 -6.18 8.64 -13.19
CA GLU A 122 -7.18 7.65 -12.85
C GLU A 122 -7.11 6.44 -13.80
N PRO A 123 -7.30 5.22 -13.29
CA PRO A 123 -7.28 4.01 -14.09
C PRO A 123 -8.51 3.92 -15.00
N ASN A 124 -8.38 3.17 -16.09
CA ASN A 124 -9.46 2.87 -17.02
C ASN A 124 -10.16 4.12 -17.60
N ARG A 125 -9.36 5.13 -17.99
CA ARG A 125 -9.81 6.36 -18.64
C ARG A 125 -9.36 6.42 -20.10
N ASN A 126 -10.18 7.07 -20.91
CA ASN A 126 -9.86 7.36 -22.30
C ASN A 126 -9.48 8.85 -22.40
N LEU A 127 -8.18 9.09 -22.40
CA LEU A 127 -7.61 10.42 -22.42
C LEU A 127 -7.29 10.84 -23.85
N VAL A 128 -7.46 12.12 -24.13
CA VAL A 128 -6.97 12.77 -25.34
C VAL A 128 -5.93 13.78 -24.90
N VAL A 129 -4.72 13.60 -25.38
CA VAL A 129 -3.56 14.48 -25.12
C VAL A 129 -3.36 15.36 -26.33
N THR A 130 -3.39 16.67 -26.12
CA THR A 130 -3.14 17.67 -27.15
C THR A 130 -1.85 18.41 -26.83
N VAL A 131 -0.95 18.52 -27.78
CA VAL A 131 0.27 19.35 -27.73
C VAL A 131 0.14 20.43 -28.77
N GLU A 132 0.13 21.68 -28.34
CA GLU A 132 0.00 22.83 -29.22
C GLU A 132 1.30 23.21 -29.90
N ARG A 133 1.19 23.80 -31.09
CA ARG A 133 2.32 24.22 -31.92
C ARG A 133 3.27 25.19 -31.25
N ASP A 134 2.82 25.94 -30.27
CA ASP A 134 3.58 26.99 -29.58
C ASP A 134 4.45 26.47 -28.43
N LEU A 135 4.47 25.14 -28.19
CA LEU A 135 5.37 24.53 -27.21
C LEU A 135 6.84 24.80 -27.59
N LEU A 136 7.63 25.29 -26.65
CA LEU A 136 9.02 25.74 -26.89
C LEU A 136 10.04 24.73 -26.36
N ALA A 137 11.05 24.47 -27.17
CA ALA A 137 12.30 23.83 -26.77
C ALA A 137 13.29 24.84 -26.18
N LEU A 138 14.27 24.34 -25.43
CA LEU A 138 15.34 25.14 -24.82
C LEU A 138 16.20 25.86 -25.88
N ASN A 139 16.35 25.30 -27.08
CA ASN A 139 17.03 25.90 -28.23
C ASN A 139 16.13 26.89 -29.01
N LYS A 140 14.97 27.28 -28.47
CA LYS A 140 13.97 28.19 -29.05
C LYS A 140 13.24 27.66 -30.29
N ALA A 141 13.42 26.38 -30.63
CA ALA A 141 12.55 25.75 -31.63
C ALA A 141 11.12 25.59 -31.09
N THR A 142 10.13 25.87 -31.93
CA THR A 142 8.73 25.61 -31.65
C THR A 142 8.37 24.17 -32.07
N PHE A 143 7.31 23.60 -31.48
CA PHE A 143 6.78 22.32 -31.91
C PHE A 143 6.15 22.39 -33.33
N GLY A 144 5.56 23.52 -33.65
CA GLY A 144 5.22 23.92 -35.01
C GLY A 144 3.97 23.33 -35.61
N ILE A 145 3.42 22.28 -35.01
CA ILE A 145 2.16 21.60 -35.40
C ILE A 145 1.30 21.33 -34.16
N ASP A 146 0.01 21.27 -34.33
CA ASP A 146 -0.88 20.79 -33.29
C ASP A 146 -0.95 19.26 -33.39
N TYR A 147 -0.76 18.59 -32.28
CA TYR A 147 -0.72 17.14 -32.21
C TYR A 147 -1.75 16.64 -31.21
N GLU A 148 -2.47 15.60 -31.59
CA GLU A 148 -3.46 14.95 -30.73
C GLU A 148 -3.24 13.43 -30.70
N LYS A 149 -3.31 12.83 -29.50
CA LYS A 149 -3.20 11.37 -29.31
C LYS A 149 -4.20 10.90 -28.26
N ALA A 150 -4.95 9.85 -28.62
CA ALA A 150 -5.77 9.13 -27.66
C ALA A 150 -4.90 8.10 -26.89
N ILE A 151 -5.07 8.06 -25.57
CA ILE A 151 -4.38 7.14 -24.66
C ILE A 151 -5.44 6.56 -23.72
N THR A 152 -5.40 5.24 -23.53
CA THR A 152 -6.24 4.59 -22.52
C THR A 152 -5.37 4.19 -21.33
N THR A 153 -5.73 4.66 -20.15
CA THR A 153 -5.03 4.26 -18.91
C THR A 153 -5.41 2.84 -18.52
N ARG A 154 -4.41 2.10 -18.02
CA ARG A 154 -4.57 0.71 -17.60
C ARG A 154 -5.35 0.59 -16.29
N ASP A 155 -5.81 -0.61 -16.01
CA ASP A 155 -6.31 -0.95 -14.69
C ASP A 155 -5.18 -0.98 -13.67
N VAL A 156 -5.53 -0.78 -12.40
CA VAL A 156 -4.58 -0.96 -11.30
C VAL A 156 -4.18 -2.43 -11.23
N GLU A 157 -2.90 -2.70 -10.99
CA GLU A 157 -2.37 -4.06 -10.85
C GLU A 157 -3.15 -4.85 -9.79
N PRO A 158 -3.54 -6.09 -10.09
CA PRO A 158 -4.31 -6.91 -9.17
C PRO A 158 -3.51 -7.21 -7.89
N THR A 159 -4.15 -7.03 -6.75
CA THR A 159 -3.55 -7.37 -5.45
C THR A 159 -4.58 -8.01 -4.53
N VAL A 160 -4.14 -8.99 -3.74
CA VAL A 160 -4.98 -9.61 -2.72
C VAL A 160 -4.13 -10.00 -1.52
N GLY A 161 -4.71 -9.88 -0.33
CA GLY A 161 -4.05 -10.26 0.91
C GLY A 161 -5.03 -10.32 2.07
N PHE A 162 -4.65 -10.96 3.17
CA PHE A 162 -5.46 -10.96 4.38
C PHE A 162 -5.45 -9.57 5.04
N ALA A 163 -6.62 -9.11 5.48
CA ALA A 163 -6.78 -7.79 6.08
C ALA A 163 -6.37 -7.74 7.57
N SER A 164 -6.21 -8.88 8.22
CA SER A 164 -5.85 -8.99 9.64
C SER A 164 -4.77 -10.03 9.85
N ARG A 165 -4.00 -9.85 10.92
CA ARG A 165 -3.00 -10.81 11.41
C ARG A 165 -3.46 -11.35 12.76
N GLY A 166 -3.31 -12.69 12.98
CA GLY A 166 -3.52 -13.30 14.26
C GLY A 166 -4.96 -13.15 14.80
N SER A 167 -5.96 -13.32 13.96
CA SER A 167 -7.36 -13.18 14.36
C SER A 167 -7.81 -14.31 15.28
N LEU A 168 -8.31 -13.97 16.46
CA LEU A 168 -9.10 -14.88 17.27
C LEU A 168 -10.55 -14.83 16.76
N LEU A 169 -11.01 -15.93 16.18
CA LEU A 169 -12.36 -16.05 15.67
C LEU A 169 -13.20 -16.88 16.66
N PRO A 170 -14.30 -16.36 17.21
CA PRO A 170 -15.21 -17.14 18.06
C PRO A 170 -15.82 -18.28 17.24
N GLY A 171 -15.73 -19.53 17.71
CA GLY A 171 -16.06 -20.72 16.94
C GLY A 171 -17.49 -20.78 16.41
N LYS A 172 -18.47 -20.14 17.10
CA LYS A 172 -19.89 -20.11 16.69
C LYS A 172 -20.27 -18.88 15.83
N VAL A 173 -19.44 -17.85 15.71
CA VAL A 173 -19.77 -16.56 15.06
C VAL A 173 -18.80 -16.26 13.91
N VAL A 174 -18.15 -17.27 13.35
CA VAL A 174 -17.20 -17.05 12.26
C VAL A 174 -17.95 -16.79 10.95
N GLU A 175 -18.19 -15.53 10.63
CA GLU A 175 -18.71 -15.16 9.32
C GLU A 175 -17.66 -15.41 8.22
N GLY A 176 -16.39 -15.15 8.50
CA GLY A 176 -15.31 -15.37 7.56
C GLY A 176 -13.98 -14.73 7.92
N LEU A 177 -12.95 -15.00 7.13
CA LEU A 177 -11.65 -14.33 7.20
C LEU A 177 -11.67 -13.04 6.37
N PRO A 178 -11.31 -11.89 6.94
CA PRO A 178 -11.26 -10.64 6.20
C PRO A 178 -10.06 -10.60 5.24
N VAL A 179 -10.33 -10.26 3.98
CA VAL A 179 -9.35 -10.07 2.92
C VAL A 179 -9.48 -8.68 2.30
N MET A 180 -8.38 -8.14 1.81
CA MET A 180 -8.37 -6.95 0.98
C MET A 180 -8.11 -7.39 -0.45
N ALA A 181 -9.00 -7.07 -1.36
CA ALA A 181 -8.89 -7.40 -2.78
C ALA A 181 -8.96 -6.14 -3.64
N LEU A 182 -8.20 -6.14 -4.72
CA LEU A 182 -8.19 -5.13 -5.77
C LEU A 182 -7.99 -5.84 -7.10
N ASN A 183 -8.97 -5.79 -7.99
CA ASN A 183 -8.96 -6.44 -9.31
C ASN A 183 -8.65 -7.95 -9.29
N VAL A 184 -8.94 -8.64 -8.19
CA VAL A 184 -8.81 -10.10 -8.05
C VAL A 184 -10.18 -10.68 -7.81
N ASN A 185 -10.70 -11.42 -8.79
CA ASN A 185 -12.04 -11.99 -8.72
C ASN A 185 -12.09 -13.32 -7.94
N ASN A 186 -11.04 -14.13 -8.05
CA ASN A 186 -11.00 -15.46 -7.45
C ASN A 186 -9.67 -15.71 -6.75
N VAL A 187 -9.73 -16.41 -5.63
CA VAL A 187 -8.55 -16.88 -4.89
C VAL A 187 -8.65 -18.35 -4.56
N ASP A 188 -7.52 -19.03 -4.59
CA ASP A 188 -7.38 -20.40 -4.07
C ASP A 188 -6.77 -20.31 -2.67
N VAL A 189 -7.41 -20.94 -1.69
CA VAL A 189 -6.99 -20.88 -0.29
C VAL A 189 -6.82 -22.28 0.27
N ASN A 190 -5.65 -22.52 0.85
CA ASN A 190 -5.33 -23.73 1.60
C ASN A 190 -5.41 -23.43 3.09
N PHE A 191 -6.16 -24.23 3.83
CA PHE A 191 -6.27 -24.13 5.29
C PHE A 191 -5.55 -25.30 5.94
N TYR A 192 -4.61 -24.98 6.80
CA TYR A 192 -3.85 -25.96 7.57
C TYR A 192 -4.19 -25.82 9.05
N ARG A 193 -4.41 -26.94 9.73
CA ARG A 193 -4.55 -27.00 11.18
C ARG A 193 -3.20 -27.34 11.80
N VAL A 194 -2.77 -26.53 12.75
CA VAL A 194 -1.51 -26.76 13.46
C VAL A 194 -1.67 -27.95 14.39
N LYS A 195 -0.69 -28.88 14.34
CA LYS A 195 -0.66 -30.07 15.20
C LYS A 195 -0.44 -29.64 16.65
N PRO A 196 -1.16 -30.21 17.63
CA PRO A 196 -1.04 -29.82 19.03
C PRO A 196 0.41 -29.84 19.57
N GLU A 197 1.17 -30.86 19.21
CA GLU A 197 2.57 -31.03 19.61
C GLU A 197 3.51 -29.99 19.02
N SER A 198 3.10 -29.36 17.92
CA SER A 198 3.90 -28.35 17.23
C SER A 198 3.52 -26.90 17.57
N LEU A 199 2.48 -26.67 18.38
CA LEU A 199 1.89 -25.33 18.62
C LEU A 199 2.91 -24.32 19.10
N ALA A 200 3.73 -24.64 20.11
CA ALA A 200 4.67 -23.69 20.69
C ALA A 200 5.76 -23.28 19.67
N SER A 201 6.33 -24.24 18.94
CA SER A 201 7.34 -23.97 17.91
C SER A 201 6.74 -23.28 16.69
N PHE A 202 5.50 -23.63 16.36
CA PHE A 202 4.77 -23.03 15.24
C PHE A 202 4.51 -21.54 15.48
N VAL A 203 3.88 -21.19 16.61
CA VAL A 203 3.55 -19.80 16.96
C VAL A 203 4.82 -18.95 17.01
N SER A 204 5.90 -19.42 17.64
CA SER A 204 7.16 -18.67 17.70
C SER A 204 7.79 -18.38 16.33
N GLN A 205 7.56 -19.24 15.32
CA GLN A 205 8.13 -19.10 13.99
C GLN A 205 7.23 -18.35 13.00
N TRP A 206 5.90 -18.46 13.18
CA TRP A 206 4.93 -18.08 12.15
C TRP A 206 3.96 -16.96 12.56
N GLU A 207 3.88 -16.58 13.84
CA GLU A 207 2.90 -15.61 14.37
C GLU A 207 2.89 -14.28 13.63
N TYR A 208 4.06 -13.80 13.24
CA TYR A 208 4.20 -12.47 12.60
C TYR A 208 4.31 -12.53 11.08
N ARG A 209 4.20 -13.70 10.48
CA ARG A 209 4.31 -13.83 9.03
C ARG A 209 2.99 -13.51 8.35
N ASN A 210 3.06 -12.78 7.26
CA ASN A 210 1.92 -12.43 6.42
C ASN A 210 2.03 -12.98 4.99
N SER A 211 3.13 -13.66 4.69
CA SER A 211 3.37 -14.34 3.43
C SER A 211 4.24 -15.56 3.61
N LEU A 212 4.10 -16.52 2.71
CA LEU A 212 4.89 -17.76 2.64
C LEU A 212 5.36 -17.95 1.21
N THR A 213 6.63 -18.33 1.07
CA THR A 213 7.15 -18.86 -0.19
C THR A 213 6.66 -20.29 -0.40
N ASN A 214 6.72 -20.79 -1.63
CA ASN A 214 6.30 -22.16 -1.93
C ASN A 214 7.11 -23.19 -1.11
N TRP A 215 8.42 -22.97 -0.95
CA TRP A 215 9.28 -23.84 -0.14
C TRP A 215 8.89 -23.83 1.36
N GLU A 216 8.50 -22.67 1.90
CA GLU A 216 8.02 -22.58 3.29
C GLU A 216 6.68 -23.29 3.46
N SER A 217 5.83 -23.26 2.43
CA SER A 217 4.57 -24.01 2.44
C SER A 217 4.78 -25.53 2.55
N ASP A 218 5.83 -26.06 1.92
CA ASP A 218 6.21 -27.48 2.06
C ASP A 218 6.69 -27.81 3.48
N ASN A 219 7.42 -26.90 4.13
CA ASN A 219 7.83 -27.07 5.52
C ASN A 219 6.67 -26.98 6.51
N LEU A 220 5.63 -26.22 6.16
CA LEU A 220 4.42 -26.11 6.95
C LEU A 220 3.77 -27.49 7.22
N LEU A 221 3.79 -28.41 6.24
CA LEU A 221 3.22 -29.74 6.36
C LEU A 221 3.87 -30.61 7.46
N LYS A 222 5.07 -30.28 7.91
CA LYS A 222 5.71 -30.97 9.05
C LYS A 222 5.03 -30.66 10.37
N MET A 223 4.53 -29.43 10.52
CA MET A 223 3.93 -28.91 11.78
C MET A 223 2.42 -28.76 11.71
N ALA A 224 1.82 -28.81 10.54
CA ALA A 224 0.40 -28.61 10.31
C ALA A 224 -0.15 -29.61 9.30
N GLU A 225 -1.44 -29.84 9.33
CA GLU A 225 -2.16 -30.74 8.43
C GLU A 225 -3.07 -29.89 7.52
N LEU A 226 -3.04 -30.17 6.21
CA LEU A 226 -3.97 -29.59 5.26
C LEU A 226 -5.36 -30.13 5.51
N VAL A 227 -6.29 -29.29 5.96
CA VAL A 227 -7.65 -29.70 6.31
C VAL A 227 -8.70 -29.30 5.29
N TYR A 228 -8.41 -28.27 4.48
CA TYR A 228 -9.30 -27.84 3.42
C TYR A 228 -8.56 -27.04 2.35
N THR A 229 -8.97 -27.23 1.10
CA THR A 229 -8.57 -26.41 -0.05
C THR A 229 -9.83 -25.98 -0.79
N GLY A 230 -9.94 -24.71 -1.12
CA GLY A 230 -11.10 -24.22 -1.86
C GLY A 230 -10.82 -22.97 -2.67
N ARG A 231 -11.62 -22.78 -3.71
CA ARG A 231 -11.67 -21.54 -4.49
C ARG A 231 -12.79 -20.66 -3.98
N PHE A 232 -12.50 -19.38 -3.82
CA PHE A 232 -13.44 -18.38 -3.33
C PHE A 232 -13.59 -17.25 -4.33
N ASP A 233 -14.83 -16.84 -4.55
CA ASP A 233 -15.18 -15.68 -5.37
C ASP A 233 -15.14 -14.42 -4.49
N LEU A 234 -14.40 -13.39 -4.94
CA LEU A 234 -14.27 -12.11 -4.25
C LEU A 234 -15.02 -11.00 -4.99
N ASN A 235 -14.84 -10.91 -6.30
CA ASN A 235 -15.51 -9.95 -7.20
C ASN A 235 -15.54 -8.50 -6.68
N PRO A 236 -14.39 -7.90 -6.32
CA PRO A 236 -14.34 -6.49 -5.94
C PRO A 236 -14.74 -5.60 -7.12
N ALA A 237 -15.25 -4.40 -6.86
CA ALA A 237 -15.48 -3.42 -7.90
C ALA A 237 -14.15 -3.07 -8.59
N ARG A 238 -14.22 -2.90 -9.91
CA ARG A 238 -13.04 -2.64 -10.74
C ARG A 238 -12.25 -1.43 -10.24
N ASN A 239 -10.94 -1.59 -10.10
CA ASN A 239 -10.02 -0.55 -9.61
C ASN A 239 -10.32 -0.02 -8.20
N THR A 240 -11.13 -0.74 -7.43
CA THR A 240 -11.47 -0.38 -6.06
C THR A 240 -10.90 -1.41 -5.09
N ARG A 241 -10.21 -0.93 -4.07
CA ARG A 241 -9.72 -1.79 -2.99
C ARG A 241 -10.85 -2.03 -2.01
N GLU A 242 -11.31 -3.27 -1.91
CA GLU A 242 -12.41 -3.66 -1.04
C GLU A 242 -11.98 -4.64 0.05
N LYS A 243 -12.60 -4.49 1.22
CA LYS A 243 -12.52 -5.45 2.31
C LYS A 243 -13.69 -6.43 2.18
N LEU A 244 -13.35 -7.68 1.91
CA LEU A 244 -14.30 -8.77 1.70
C LEU A 244 -14.10 -9.85 2.77
N LEU A 245 -15.02 -10.80 2.87
CA LEU A 245 -14.94 -11.93 3.78
C LEU A 245 -14.87 -13.24 2.99
N LEU A 246 -13.88 -14.08 3.31
CA LEU A 246 -13.88 -15.48 2.89
C LEU A 246 -14.82 -16.27 3.79
N PRO A 247 -15.94 -16.81 3.28
CA PRO A 247 -16.92 -17.52 4.10
C PRO A 247 -16.32 -18.81 4.63
N LEU A 248 -16.35 -19.01 5.95
CA LEU A 248 -15.84 -20.22 6.62
C LEU A 248 -16.95 -21.09 7.18
N LYS A 249 -18.17 -20.57 7.28
CA LYS A 249 -19.30 -21.20 8.00
C LYS A 249 -19.63 -22.61 7.52
N ASP A 250 -19.54 -22.86 6.21
CA ASP A 250 -19.93 -24.14 5.62
C ASP A 250 -18.77 -25.13 5.48
N ILE A 251 -17.58 -24.75 5.94
CA ILE A 251 -16.37 -25.57 5.85
C ILE A 251 -16.24 -26.40 7.13
N LYS A 252 -16.78 -27.62 7.12
CA LYS A 252 -16.80 -28.52 8.29
C LYS A 252 -15.46 -28.65 9.04
N PRO A 253 -14.30 -28.86 8.37
CA PRO A 253 -13.01 -28.93 9.05
C PRO A 253 -12.64 -27.67 9.85
N LEU A 254 -13.16 -26.50 9.45
CA LEU A 254 -12.92 -25.22 10.12
C LEU A 254 -13.93 -24.88 11.21
N GLN A 255 -14.75 -25.84 11.63
CA GLN A 255 -15.65 -25.68 12.77
C GLN A 255 -15.08 -26.27 14.07
N GLN A 256 -13.92 -26.88 14.01
CA GLN A 256 -13.23 -27.41 15.17
C GLN A 256 -12.32 -26.36 15.80
N SER A 257 -12.30 -26.31 17.13
CA SER A 257 -11.35 -25.46 17.85
C SER A 257 -9.91 -25.83 17.54
N GLY A 258 -9.06 -24.83 17.36
CA GLY A 258 -7.65 -25.05 17.03
C GLY A 258 -6.97 -23.80 16.48
N VAL A 259 -5.67 -23.91 16.23
CA VAL A 259 -4.87 -22.91 15.56
C VAL A 259 -4.71 -23.30 14.09
N TYR A 260 -4.96 -22.35 13.21
CA TYR A 260 -4.98 -22.55 11.77
C TYR A 260 -4.09 -21.52 11.07
N ILE A 261 -3.55 -21.90 9.93
CA ILE A 261 -2.97 -20.97 8.98
C ILE A 261 -3.69 -21.11 7.64
N ALA A 262 -4.11 -19.98 7.10
CA ALA A 262 -4.62 -19.87 5.74
C ALA A 262 -3.52 -19.34 4.82
N VAL A 263 -3.33 -20.00 3.67
CA VAL A 263 -2.39 -19.60 2.61
C VAL A 263 -3.21 -19.36 1.35
N MET A 264 -3.11 -18.16 0.79
CA MET A 264 -3.97 -17.69 -0.29
C MET A 264 -3.16 -17.31 -1.52
N ASN A 265 -3.62 -17.76 -2.69
CA ASN A 265 -3.09 -17.42 -4.01
C ASN A 265 -4.18 -16.78 -4.85
N GLN A 266 -3.80 -15.86 -5.73
CA GLN A 266 -4.68 -15.46 -6.82
C GLN A 266 -4.92 -16.66 -7.75
N ALA A 267 -6.18 -16.98 -8.03
CA ALA A 267 -6.52 -18.12 -8.86
C ALA A 267 -5.94 -18.00 -10.28
N GLY A 268 -5.30 -19.07 -10.74
CA GLY A 268 -4.70 -19.13 -12.08
C GLY A 268 -3.35 -18.39 -12.23
N HIS A 269 -2.81 -17.82 -11.13
CA HIS A 269 -1.50 -17.17 -11.12
C HIS A 269 -0.52 -17.94 -10.24
N TYR A 270 0.71 -18.08 -10.74
CA TYR A 270 1.81 -18.63 -9.96
C TYR A 270 2.59 -17.47 -9.33
N ASN A 271 2.55 -17.39 -8.00
CA ASN A 271 3.33 -16.42 -7.24
C ASN A 271 4.45 -17.14 -6.49
N TYR A 272 5.62 -16.52 -6.42
CA TYR A 272 6.73 -17.01 -5.61
C TYR A 272 6.39 -16.97 -4.11
N SER A 273 5.63 -15.98 -3.69
CA SER A 273 5.19 -15.77 -2.31
C SER A 273 3.68 -15.61 -2.26
N ASN A 274 3.04 -16.31 -1.35
CA ASN A 274 1.60 -16.39 -1.17
C ASN A 274 1.20 -15.65 0.11
N ALA A 275 0.06 -14.95 0.09
CA ALA A 275 -0.45 -14.31 1.29
C ALA A 275 -0.80 -15.37 2.34
N ALA A 276 -0.44 -15.12 3.61
CA ALA A 276 -0.74 -16.03 4.69
C ALA A 276 -1.24 -15.30 5.94
N THR A 277 -2.09 -15.95 6.71
CA THR A 277 -2.53 -15.46 8.02
C THR A 277 -2.74 -16.60 9.00
N LEU A 278 -2.28 -16.38 10.23
CA LEU A 278 -2.57 -17.23 11.37
C LEU A 278 -3.93 -16.79 11.96
N PHE A 279 -4.77 -17.77 12.33
CA PHE A 279 -6.00 -17.50 13.08
C PHE A 279 -6.32 -18.64 14.03
N THR A 280 -7.08 -18.34 15.06
CA THR A 280 -7.48 -19.31 16.08
C THR A 280 -9.00 -19.38 16.12
N LEU A 281 -9.54 -20.61 16.08
CA LEU A 281 -10.92 -20.88 16.35
C LEU A 281 -11.04 -21.37 17.79
N SER A 282 -11.71 -20.60 18.65
CA SER A 282 -11.86 -20.94 20.06
C SER A 282 -13.06 -20.23 20.67
N ASP A 283 -13.81 -20.96 21.47
CA ASP A 283 -14.87 -20.42 22.32
C ASP A 283 -14.33 -19.93 23.67
N ILE A 284 -13.02 -20.04 23.90
CA ILE A 284 -12.39 -19.64 25.17
C ILE A 284 -11.69 -18.30 24.96
N GLY A 285 -12.08 -17.32 25.75
CA GLY A 285 -11.35 -16.06 25.95
C GLY A 285 -10.36 -16.22 27.11
N LEU A 286 -9.16 -15.67 26.95
CA LEU A 286 -8.15 -15.61 27.99
C LEU A 286 -7.88 -14.15 28.36
N SER A 287 -7.84 -13.85 29.66
CA SER A 287 -7.35 -12.60 30.20
C SER A 287 -6.20 -12.91 31.14
N ALA A 288 -5.07 -12.24 30.96
CA ALA A 288 -3.89 -12.45 31.81
C ALA A 288 -3.52 -11.14 32.51
N HIS A 289 -3.42 -11.15 33.83
CA HIS A 289 -2.98 -10.03 34.64
C HIS A 289 -1.62 -10.37 35.28
N ARG A 290 -0.61 -9.60 34.93
CA ARG A 290 0.74 -9.78 35.49
C ARG A 290 0.96 -8.83 36.62
N TYR A 291 1.30 -9.38 37.77
CA TYR A 291 1.77 -8.67 38.96
C TYR A 291 3.28 -8.85 39.13
N HIS A 292 3.86 -8.22 40.14
CA HIS A 292 5.31 -8.28 40.37
C HIS A 292 5.82 -9.72 40.55
N ASN A 293 5.06 -10.60 41.21
CA ASN A 293 5.46 -11.95 41.60
C ASN A 293 4.45 -13.04 41.22
N ARG A 294 3.40 -12.69 40.49
CA ARG A 294 2.38 -13.67 40.03
C ARG A 294 1.74 -13.27 38.71
N LEU A 295 1.22 -14.28 38.02
CA LEU A 295 0.41 -14.15 36.81
C LEU A 295 -0.95 -14.76 37.09
N ASP A 296 -2.03 -13.98 37.04
CA ASP A 296 -3.39 -14.47 37.13
C ASP A 296 -3.95 -14.64 35.71
N ILE A 297 -4.43 -15.83 35.42
CA ILE A 297 -5.04 -16.17 34.12
C ILE A 297 -6.53 -16.47 34.36
N PHE A 298 -7.37 -15.71 33.70
CA PHE A 298 -8.81 -15.88 33.70
C PHE A 298 -9.26 -16.48 32.38
N THR A 299 -10.07 -17.51 32.44
CA THR A 299 -10.72 -18.14 31.27
C THR A 299 -12.18 -17.78 31.25
N GLN A 300 -12.70 -17.40 30.10
CA GLN A 300 -14.10 -17.07 29.92
C GLN A 300 -14.63 -17.80 28.68
N SER A 301 -15.80 -18.51 28.85
CA SER A 301 -16.50 -19.05 27.68
C SER A 301 -17.15 -17.92 26.90
N ARG A 302 -17.03 -17.97 25.57
CA ARG A 302 -17.68 -17.05 24.63
C ARG A 302 -18.91 -17.66 23.99
N SER A 303 -19.22 -18.94 24.28
CA SER A 303 -20.34 -19.68 23.72
C SER A 303 -21.58 -19.71 24.63
N GLU A 304 -21.47 -19.24 25.87
CA GLU A 304 -22.61 -19.15 26.78
C GLU A 304 -23.43 -17.89 26.47
N GLU A 305 -24.52 -18.05 25.74
CA GLU A 305 -25.62 -17.11 25.82
C GLU A 305 -26.15 -17.12 27.24
N HIS A 306 -26.11 -15.98 27.92
CA HIS A 306 -26.80 -15.80 29.18
C HIS A 306 -28.31 -15.96 28.94
N THR A 307 -28.84 -17.17 29.10
CA THR A 307 -30.26 -17.38 29.36
C THR A 307 -30.49 -16.97 30.81
N SER A 308 -30.80 -15.71 31.01
CA SER A 308 -31.44 -15.22 32.24
C SER A 308 -32.94 -15.32 32.13
#